data_d021951e7757bfb7f5ba8e82810ebebf
#
_entry.id   d021951e7757bfb7f5ba8e82810ebebf
#
_cell.length_a   1.000
_cell.length_b   1.000
_cell.length_c   1.000
_cell.angle_alpha   90.00
_cell.angle_beta   90.00
_cell.angle_gamma   90.00
#
_symmetry.space_group_name_H-M   'P 1'
#
loop_
_entity.id
_entity.type
_entity.pdbx_description
1 polymer ?
#
loop_
_entity_poly.entity_id
_entity_poly.type
_entity_poly.pdbx_seq_one_letter_code
_entity_poly.pdbx_strand_id
1 'polypeptide(L)'
;LSLFASGYTPIYPCHVSTKDMRTHPIGTGPFKSAEFKRGEVVKVERNADYWKKGRPYLDAIEWHVIDNRSTRILAFVAGEFDMTFPTDVTIPLLKDVTAQAPKAVCEVAPRYVMTNLIVNREMAPFNNAKIRRAMALALDRKTFIDILSAGKADIGGVMLPLPEGAWGMPPEVLSTLPGYAADVEQSRAEGRTIMERLGYSKSKPLKVKISTRNIPTYRDPAAILIDQLKSVHIEAELELIDTSIWQAKVTRKEYSVGLNNTGAGVDDPDVNLYENYSCNSERNYTQYCNKDVDALIDRQSQETDTATRKTLVWQIESKLAEDLARPIIYHDRAATCWYPHFKGFVLHHNGTYNNWRFEDVWLDR
;
A
#
# COMPACT_ATOMS: atom_id res chain seq x y z
N LEU A 1 -21.71 -0.18 -3.42
CA LEU A 1 -21.86 0.22 -2.01
C LEU A 1 -20.54 0.17 -1.25
N SER A 2 -19.64 -0.74 -1.60
CA SER A 2 -18.34 -0.92 -0.93
C SER A 2 -17.47 0.35 -0.90
N LEU A 3 -17.54 1.19 -1.93
CA LEU A 3 -16.85 2.48 -1.95
C LEU A 3 -17.24 3.40 -0.78
N PHE A 4 -18.50 3.36 -0.33
CA PHE A 4 -18.95 4.13 0.83
C PHE A 4 -18.46 3.57 2.18
N ALA A 5 -18.01 2.32 2.21
CA ALA A 5 -17.39 1.73 3.38
C ALA A 5 -15.89 2.04 3.52
N SER A 6 -15.31 2.66 2.51
CA SER A 6 -13.91 3.08 2.52
C SER A 6 -13.72 4.41 3.24
N GLY A 7 -12.70 4.51 4.09
CA GLY A 7 -12.28 5.77 4.71
C GLY A 7 -11.81 6.85 3.70
N TYR A 8 -11.62 6.49 2.44
CA TYR A 8 -11.33 7.43 1.36
C TYR A 8 -12.55 8.11 0.75
N THR A 9 -13.76 7.67 1.11
CA THR A 9 -15.01 8.25 0.60
C THR A 9 -15.85 8.84 1.74
N PRO A 10 -15.33 9.82 2.50
CA PRO A 10 -16.08 10.44 3.58
C PRO A 10 -17.22 11.30 3.02
N ILE A 11 -18.34 11.29 3.74
CA ILE A 11 -19.47 12.17 3.43
C ILE A 11 -19.23 13.49 4.16
N TYR A 12 -19.06 14.57 3.40
CA TYR A 12 -18.79 15.91 3.93
C TYR A 12 -20.08 16.71 4.13
N PRO A 13 -20.15 17.59 5.16
CA PRO A 13 -21.23 18.53 5.32
C PRO A 13 -21.20 19.58 4.20
N CYS A 14 -22.26 19.70 3.40
CA CYS A 14 -22.32 20.57 2.24
C CYS A 14 -22.21 22.09 2.57
N HIS A 15 -22.47 22.47 3.82
CA HIS A 15 -22.41 23.86 4.27
C HIS A 15 -21.03 24.31 4.76
N VAL A 16 -20.02 23.42 4.76
CA VAL A 16 -18.66 23.72 5.19
C VAL A 16 -17.73 23.72 3.98
N SER A 17 -16.90 24.74 3.85
CA SER A 17 -15.96 24.82 2.73
C SER A 17 -14.88 23.73 2.80
N THR A 18 -14.37 23.31 1.66
CA THR A 18 -13.24 22.36 1.59
C THR A 18 -12.00 22.88 2.32
N LYS A 19 -11.81 24.21 2.35
CA LYS A 19 -10.69 24.85 3.05
C LYS A 19 -10.85 24.68 4.57
N ASP A 20 -12.05 24.93 5.08
CA ASP A 20 -12.33 24.83 6.51
C ASP A 20 -12.28 23.39 6.98
N MET A 21 -12.78 22.44 6.17
CA MET A 21 -12.68 21.00 6.46
C MET A 21 -11.24 20.47 6.59
N ARG A 22 -10.24 21.15 5.99
CA ARG A 22 -8.82 20.76 6.12
C ARG A 22 -8.20 21.15 7.46
N THR A 23 -8.74 22.16 8.12
CA THR A 23 -8.21 22.71 9.38
C THR A 23 -9.15 22.45 10.57
N HIS A 24 -10.45 22.42 10.31
CA HIS A 24 -11.50 22.21 11.31
C HIS A 24 -12.51 21.17 10.77
N PRO A 25 -12.11 19.89 10.67
CA PRO A 25 -12.99 18.85 10.14
C PRO A 25 -14.22 18.66 11.02
N ILE A 26 -15.38 18.62 10.40
CA ILE A 26 -16.67 18.34 11.04
C ILE A 26 -17.18 17.02 10.50
N GLY A 27 -17.65 16.14 11.39
CA GLY A 27 -18.17 14.83 11.03
C GLY A 27 -19.08 14.25 12.12
N THR A 28 -19.64 13.08 11.85
CA THR A 28 -20.52 12.33 12.77
C THR A 28 -19.82 11.19 13.48
N GLY A 29 -18.48 11.18 13.44
CA GLY A 29 -17.63 10.15 14.03
C GLY A 29 -17.61 10.14 15.56
N PRO A 30 -16.97 9.13 16.16
CA PRO A 30 -16.88 8.97 17.61
C PRO A 30 -16.01 10.03 18.30
N PHE A 31 -15.13 10.70 17.54
CA PHE A 31 -14.25 11.73 18.06
C PHE A 31 -14.36 13.01 17.21
N LYS A 32 -14.15 14.15 17.85
CA LYS A 32 -14.09 15.49 17.25
C LYS A 32 -12.65 15.98 17.23
N SER A 33 -12.25 16.73 16.22
CA SER A 33 -10.93 17.35 16.13
C SER A 33 -10.75 18.37 17.26
N ALA A 34 -9.69 18.22 18.05
CA ALA A 34 -9.33 19.15 19.14
C ALA A 34 -8.09 19.95 18.81
N GLU A 35 -7.05 19.31 18.25
CA GLU A 35 -5.81 19.99 17.90
C GLU A 35 -5.18 19.36 16.66
N PHE A 36 -4.64 20.22 15.78
CA PHE A 36 -3.83 19.79 14.64
C PHE A 36 -2.62 20.70 14.49
N LYS A 37 -1.46 20.20 14.91
CA LYS A 37 -0.17 20.84 14.66
C LYS A 37 0.60 20.03 13.65
N ARG A 38 0.76 20.60 12.46
CA ARG A 38 1.42 19.91 11.34
C ARG A 38 2.84 19.50 11.69
N GLY A 39 3.13 18.19 11.57
CA GLY A 39 4.45 17.63 11.87
C GLY A 39 4.72 17.38 13.35
N GLU A 40 3.75 17.62 14.24
CA GLU A 40 3.91 17.48 15.69
C GLU A 40 2.84 16.56 16.29
N VAL A 41 1.56 16.97 16.24
CA VAL A 41 0.49 16.24 16.91
C VAL A 41 -0.85 16.37 16.19
N VAL A 42 -1.61 15.27 16.22
CA VAL A 42 -3.05 15.26 15.92
C VAL A 42 -3.77 14.77 17.17
N LYS A 43 -4.68 15.61 17.72
CA LYS A 43 -5.50 15.25 18.87
C LYS A 43 -6.97 15.30 18.52
N VAL A 44 -7.68 14.29 18.97
CA VAL A 44 -9.15 14.25 18.90
C VAL A 44 -9.71 13.98 20.28
N GLU A 45 -10.91 14.49 20.55
CA GLU A 45 -11.63 14.33 21.80
C GLU A 45 -12.95 13.61 21.56
N ARG A 46 -13.48 12.97 22.62
CA ARG A 46 -14.75 12.26 22.61
C ARG A 46 -15.87 13.14 22.05
N ASN A 47 -16.62 12.59 21.11
CA ASN A 47 -17.87 13.18 20.66
C ASN A 47 -19.00 12.74 21.60
N ALA A 48 -19.43 13.62 22.50
CA ALA A 48 -20.54 13.34 23.42
C ALA A 48 -21.86 13.06 22.70
N ASP A 49 -22.03 13.58 21.49
CA ASP A 49 -23.23 13.43 20.66
C ASP A 49 -23.12 12.25 19.68
N TYR A 50 -22.17 11.33 19.91
CA TYR A 50 -21.99 10.19 19.01
C TYR A 50 -23.24 9.29 18.99
N TRP A 51 -23.68 8.90 17.81
CA TRP A 51 -24.94 8.18 17.61
C TRP A 51 -24.99 6.77 18.23
N LYS A 52 -23.83 6.12 18.47
CA LYS A 52 -23.76 4.87 19.23
C LYS A 52 -23.71 5.17 20.72
N LYS A 53 -24.78 4.88 21.42
CA LYS A 53 -24.88 5.08 22.88
C LYS A 53 -23.77 4.35 23.64
N GLY A 54 -23.15 5.03 24.60
CA GLY A 54 -22.08 4.49 25.41
C GLY A 54 -20.71 4.38 24.71
N ARG A 55 -20.57 4.99 23.57
CA ARG A 55 -19.33 5.07 22.78
C ARG A 55 -19.00 6.55 22.48
N PRO A 56 -17.68 6.85 22.19
CA PRO A 56 -16.50 6.01 22.45
C PRO A 56 -16.18 5.93 23.95
N TYR A 57 -15.33 4.98 24.36
CA TYR A 57 -14.92 4.85 25.76
C TYR A 57 -13.78 5.82 26.12
N LEU A 58 -12.82 6.02 25.22
CA LEU A 58 -11.70 6.94 25.41
C LEU A 58 -12.18 8.39 25.47
N ASP A 59 -11.56 9.21 26.31
CA ASP A 59 -11.81 10.65 26.38
C ASP A 59 -11.15 11.40 25.24
N ALA A 60 -9.93 10.98 24.86
CA ALA A 60 -9.14 11.56 23.77
C ALA A 60 -8.20 10.54 23.14
N ILE A 61 -7.71 10.82 21.93
CA ILE A 61 -6.62 10.11 21.26
C ILE A 61 -5.62 11.15 20.77
N GLU A 62 -4.34 10.91 21.02
CA GLU A 62 -3.25 11.73 20.55
C GLU A 62 -2.30 10.94 19.67
N TRP A 63 -2.06 11.42 18.44
CA TRP A 63 -1.03 10.89 17.54
C TRP A 63 0.14 11.84 17.51
N HIS A 64 1.29 11.41 18.02
CA HIS A 64 2.53 12.17 17.98
C HIS A 64 3.30 11.85 16.71
N VAL A 65 3.67 12.89 15.95
CA VAL A 65 4.44 12.76 14.71
C VAL A 65 5.92 12.82 15.06
N ILE A 66 6.61 11.71 14.96
CA ILE A 66 8.05 11.58 15.19
C ILE A 66 8.67 10.99 13.92
N ASP A 67 9.53 11.72 13.23
CA ASP A 67 10.05 11.31 11.92
C ASP A 67 10.91 10.05 11.96
N ASN A 68 11.71 9.90 13.02
CA ASN A 68 12.63 8.77 13.15
C ASN A 68 11.92 7.54 13.74
N ARG A 69 11.92 6.43 12.97
CA ARG A 69 11.30 5.15 13.39
C ARG A 69 11.87 4.62 14.69
N SER A 70 13.20 4.65 14.86
CA SER A 70 13.84 4.12 16.05
C SER A 70 13.45 4.91 17.31
N THR A 71 13.31 6.23 17.19
CA THR A 71 12.82 7.11 18.27
C THR A 71 11.39 6.76 18.67
N ARG A 72 10.50 6.50 17.68
CA ARG A 72 9.12 6.06 17.98
C ARG A 72 9.08 4.73 18.74
N ILE A 73 9.89 3.77 18.29
CA ILE A 73 9.97 2.45 18.95
C ILE A 73 10.52 2.59 20.38
N LEU A 74 11.57 3.40 20.59
CA LEU A 74 12.12 3.63 21.91
C LEU A 74 11.13 4.31 22.86
N ALA A 75 10.35 5.28 22.37
CA ALA A 75 9.29 5.93 23.14
C ALA A 75 8.18 4.93 23.55
N PHE A 76 7.79 4.04 22.64
CA PHE A 76 6.88 2.94 22.97
C PHE A 76 7.47 2.00 24.02
N VAL A 77 8.72 1.57 23.86
CA VAL A 77 9.43 0.71 24.83
C VAL A 77 9.53 1.39 26.21
N ALA A 78 9.72 2.70 26.24
CA ALA A 78 9.73 3.48 27.48
C ALA A 78 8.34 3.64 28.13
N GLY A 79 7.26 3.23 27.44
CA GLY A 79 5.89 3.33 27.94
C GLY A 79 5.25 4.71 27.75
N GLU A 80 5.82 5.54 26.88
CA GLU A 80 5.26 6.87 26.56
C GLU A 80 4.00 6.77 25.68
N PHE A 81 3.83 5.65 24.95
CA PHE A 81 2.69 5.39 24.08
C PHE A 81 2.01 4.07 24.42
N ASP A 82 0.67 4.06 24.33
CA ASP A 82 -0.14 2.86 24.59
C ASP A 82 -0.03 1.84 23.46
N MET A 83 0.24 2.28 22.22
CA MET A 83 0.42 1.41 21.05
C MET A 83 1.38 1.99 20.01
N THR A 84 1.95 1.10 19.17
CA THR A 84 2.76 1.50 18.02
C THR A 84 1.86 1.79 16.80
N PHE A 85 2.32 2.68 15.91
CA PHE A 85 1.67 2.81 14.61
C PHE A 85 2.00 1.57 13.75
N PRO A 86 1.05 1.04 12.94
CA PRO A 86 1.20 -0.24 12.23
C PRO A 86 2.36 -0.35 11.24
N THR A 87 3.02 0.75 10.90
CA THR A 87 4.20 0.75 10.02
C THR A 87 5.52 0.82 10.77
N ASP A 88 5.49 0.95 12.09
CA ASP A 88 6.69 1.19 12.89
C ASP A 88 7.45 -0.10 13.19
N VAL A 89 6.74 -1.15 13.58
CA VAL A 89 7.35 -2.43 13.91
C VAL A 89 7.33 -3.33 12.67
N THR A 90 8.46 -3.37 11.97
CA THR A 90 8.66 -4.37 10.91
C THR A 90 8.86 -5.75 11.52
N ILE A 91 8.61 -6.81 10.74
CA ILE A 91 8.80 -8.18 11.25
C ILE A 91 10.24 -8.44 11.70
N PRO A 92 11.30 -7.98 11.00
CA PRO A 92 12.67 -8.08 11.53
C PRO A 92 12.88 -7.39 12.88
N LEU A 93 12.23 -6.26 13.15
CA LEU A 93 12.33 -5.52 14.40
C LEU A 93 11.51 -6.12 15.55
N LEU A 94 10.55 -6.98 15.25
CA LEU A 94 9.61 -7.52 16.24
C LEU A 94 10.34 -8.21 17.41
N LYS A 95 11.38 -8.98 17.11
CA LYS A 95 12.17 -9.68 18.14
C LYS A 95 12.80 -8.69 19.14
N ASP A 96 13.34 -7.59 18.63
CA ASP A 96 14.00 -6.59 19.48
C ASP A 96 12.97 -5.81 20.31
N VAL A 97 11.83 -5.47 19.73
CA VAL A 97 10.73 -4.79 20.43
C VAL A 97 10.18 -5.67 21.54
N THR A 98 9.91 -6.95 21.29
CA THR A 98 9.40 -7.88 22.32
C THR A 98 10.42 -8.15 23.44
N ALA A 99 11.71 -8.16 23.12
CA ALA A 99 12.75 -8.31 24.13
C ALA A 99 12.86 -7.08 25.05
N GLN A 100 12.70 -5.86 24.50
CA GLN A 100 12.80 -4.61 25.25
C GLN A 100 11.50 -4.21 25.95
N ALA A 101 10.35 -4.60 25.42
CA ALA A 101 9.02 -4.37 25.99
C ALA A 101 8.30 -5.71 26.28
N PRO A 102 8.77 -6.54 27.21
CA PRO A 102 8.26 -7.90 27.41
C PRO A 102 6.81 -7.96 27.92
N LYS A 103 6.25 -6.84 28.37
CA LYS A 103 4.85 -6.71 28.77
C LYS A 103 3.93 -6.36 27.60
N ALA A 104 4.47 -5.93 26.48
CA ALA A 104 3.66 -5.58 25.33
C ALA A 104 3.14 -6.83 24.61
N VAL A 105 1.92 -6.74 24.10
CA VAL A 105 1.33 -7.70 23.16
C VAL A 105 1.65 -7.22 21.76
N CYS A 106 2.18 -8.10 20.91
CA CYS A 106 2.46 -7.77 19.52
C CYS A 106 1.82 -8.81 18.61
N GLU A 107 1.07 -8.37 17.64
CA GLU A 107 0.45 -9.23 16.62
C GLU A 107 0.92 -8.86 15.22
N VAL A 108 1.16 -9.87 14.39
CA VAL A 108 1.49 -9.72 12.98
C VAL A 108 0.23 -9.97 12.16
N ALA A 109 -0.15 -9.00 11.35
CA ALA A 109 -1.27 -9.14 10.44
C ALA A 109 -0.89 -8.71 9.03
N PRO A 110 -1.55 -9.26 7.99
CA PRO A 110 -1.48 -8.71 6.66
C PRO A 110 -2.04 -7.29 6.70
N ARG A 111 -1.47 -6.43 5.87
CA ARG A 111 -2.03 -5.12 5.59
C ARG A 111 -2.60 -5.16 4.18
N TYR A 112 -3.76 -4.56 3.97
CA TYR A 112 -4.26 -4.40 2.59
C TYR A 112 -3.48 -3.28 1.90
N VAL A 113 -2.18 -3.44 1.88
CA VAL A 113 -1.21 -2.55 1.24
C VAL A 113 -0.25 -3.40 0.42
N MET A 114 -0.15 -3.08 -0.84
CA MET A 114 0.77 -3.71 -1.78
C MET A 114 1.85 -2.73 -2.23
N THR A 115 3.08 -3.18 -2.22
CA THR A 115 4.20 -2.46 -2.83
C THR A 115 4.20 -2.76 -4.32
N ASN A 116 4.26 -1.72 -5.13
CA ASN A 116 4.14 -1.83 -6.58
C ASN A 116 5.05 -0.87 -7.34
N LEU A 117 5.33 -1.25 -8.58
CA LEU A 117 6.04 -0.45 -9.55
C LEU A 117 5.03 0.40 -10.34
N ILE A 118 5.20 1.71 -10.32
CA ILE A 118 4.46 2.63 -11.17
C ILE A 118 5.38 3.14 -12.29
N VAL A 119 4.95 2.97 -13.53
CA VAL A 119 5.71 3.39 -14.71
C VAL A 119 4.83 4.32 -15.53
N ASN A 120 5.30 5.53 -15.78
CA ASN A 120 4.59 6.48 -16.63
C ASN A 120 4.63 6.02 -18.09
N ARG A 121 3.53 5.50 -18.59
CA ARG A 121 3.44 4.84 -19.91
C ARG A 121 3.48 5.81 -21.08
N GLU A 122 3.25 7.09 -20.87
CA GLU A 122 3.32 8.12 -21.91
C GLU A 122 4.70 8.77 -22.03
N MET A 123 5.58 8.53 -21.03
CA MET A 123 6.92 9.07 -21.04
C MET A 123 7.91 8.12 -21.73
N ALA A 124 8.65 8.61 -22.72
CA ALA A 124 9.73 7.84 -23.34
C ALA A 124 10.87 7.57 -22.34
N PRO A 125 11.50 6.40 -22.37
CA PRO A 125 11.25 5.27 -23.28
C PRO A 125 10.18 4.30 -22.77
N PHE A 126 9.46 4.61 -21.69
CA PHE A 126 8.52 3.73 -21.00
C PHE A 126 7.18 3.57 -21.71
N ASN A 127 6.91 4.35 -22.76
CA ASN A 127 5.84 4.09 -23.73
C ASN A 127 6.07 2.77 -24.50
N ASN A 128 7.30 2.26 -24.55
CA ASN A 128 7.61 0.94 -25.09
C ASN A 128 7.24 -0.18 -24.11
N ALA A 129 6.24 -1.01 -24.47
CA ALA A 129 5.79 -2.13 -23.64
C ALA A 129 6.90 -3.17 -23.37
N LYS A 130 7.88 -3.33 -24.28
CA LYS A 130 8.98 -4.28 -24.11
C LYS A 130 9.91 -3.88 -22.97
N ILE A 131 10.16 -2.57 -22.78
CA ILE A 131 10.93 -2.07 -21.64
C ILE A 131 10.19 -2.36 -20.32
N ARG A 132 8.90 -2.07 -20.27
CA ARG A 132 8.10 -2.39 -19.07
C ARG A 132 8.09 -3.89 -18.76
N ARG A 133 8.02 -4.74 -19.81
CA ARG A 133 8.12 -6.19 -19.64
C ARG A 133 9.47 -6.61 -19.06
N ALA A 134 10.57 -6.09 -19.56
CA ALA A 134 11.90 -6.37 -19.02
C ALA A 134 12.00 -5.96 -17.54
N MET A 135 11.44 -4.81 -17.15
CA MET A 135 11.39 -4.36 -15.75
C MET A 135 10.60 -5.34 -14.86
N ALA A 136 9.45 -5.81 -15.31
CA ALA A 136 8.64 -6.78 -14.54
C ALA A 136 9.34 -8.14 -14.42
N LEU A 137 10.06 -8.57 -15.45
CA LEU A 137 10.83 -9.83 -15.47
C LEU A 137 12.09 -9.77 -14.59
N ALA A 138 12.57 -8.57 -14.23
CA ALA A 138 13.69 -8.41 -13.30
C ALA A 138 13.31 -8.72 -11.84
N LEU A 139 12.01 -8.66 -11.50
CA LEU A 139 11.52 -8.70 -10.13
C LEU A 139 11.66 -10.11 -9.51
N ASP A 140 12.53 -10.22 -8.53
CA ASP A 140 12.58 -11.34 -7.59
C ASP A 140 11.79 -10.97 -6.33
N ARG A 141 10.52 -11.30 -6.31
CA ARG A 141 9.59 -10.99 -5.21
C ARG A 141 10.01 -11.66 -3.91
N LYS A 142 10.55 -12.86 -4.00
CA LYS A 142 11.00 -13.60 -2.83
C LYS A 142 12.12 -12.86 -2.09
N THR A 143 13.09 -12.31 -2.80
CA THR A 143 14.16 -11.51 -2.21
C THR A 143 13.62 -10.28 -1.46
N PHE A 144 12.62 -9.56 -2.00
CA PHE A 144 11.96 -8.47 -1.26
C PHE A 144 11.35 -8.96 0.05
N ILE A 145 10.61 -10.06 -0.01
CA ILE A 145 9.91 -10.64 1.12
C ILE A 145 10.89 -11.13 2.19
N ASP A 146 11.95 -11.82 1.78
CA ASP A 146 12.98 -12.34 2.71
C ASP A 146 13.69 -11.21 3.46
N ILE A 147 14.09 -10.15 2.76
CA ILE A 147 14.82 -9.02 3.34
C ILE A 147 13.92 -8.14 4.20
N LEU A 148 12.75 -7.77 3.68
CA LEU A 148 11.92 -6.74 4.31
C LEU A 148 10.99 -7.28 5.39
N SER A 149 10.63 -8.56 5.31
CA SER A 149 9.64 -9.19 6.19
C SER A 149 10.07 -10.54 6.77
N ALA A 150 11.35 -10.89 6.69
CA ALA A 150 11.84 -12.21 7.14
C ALA A 150 11.01 -13.39 6.59
N GLY A 151 10.60 -13.31 5.33
CA GLY A 151 9.83 -14.34 4.64
C GLY A 151 8.33 -14.35 4.94
N LYS A 152 7.78 -13.34 5.63
CA LYS A 152 6.38 -13.36 6.11
C LYS A 152 5.37 -12.59 5.26
N ALA A 153 5.81 -11.68 4.40
CA ALA A 153 4.93 -11.00 3.44
C ALA A 153 4.46 -11.96 2.33
N ASP A 154 3.47 -11.54 1.55
CA ASP A 154 2.79 -12.42 0.62
C ASP A 154 3.01 -12.02 -0.84
N ILE A 155 3.13 -13.01 -1.74
CA ILE A 155 3.07 -12.79 -3.17
C ILE A 155 1.59 -12.82 -3.59
N GLY A 156 1.17 -11.80 -4.33
CA GLY A 156 -0.19 -11.67 -4.82
C GLY A 156 -0.28 -10.81 -6.06
N GLY A 157 -1.45 -10.80 -6.69
CA GLY A 157 -1.83 -9.88 -7.74
C GLY A 157 -2.31 -8.54 -7.19
N VAL A 158 -3.27 -7.93 -7.86
CA VAL A 158 -3.82 -6.63 -7.45
C VAL A 158 -4.81 -6.72 -6.29
N MET A 159 -5.32 -7.91 -6.01
CA MET A 159 -6.17 -8.18 -4.85
C MET A 159 -5.37 -8.80 -3.71
N LEU A 160 -5.85 -8.62 -2.48
CA LEU A 160 -5.24 -9.25 -1.30
C LEU A 160 -5.22 -10.77 -1.49
N PRO A 161 -4.06 -11.45 -1.35
CA PRO A 161 -3.98 -12.89 -1.58
C PRO A 161 -4.74 -13.71 -0.53
N LEU A 162 -5.11 -14.91 -0.94
CA LEU A 162 -5.70 -15.91 -0.05
C LEU A 162 -4.70 -16.32 1.06
N PRO A 163 -5.16 -16.72 2.24
CA PRO A 163 -6.54 -16.86 2.67
C PRO A 163 -7.18 -15.58 3.22
N GLU A 164 -6.41 -14.53 3.44
CA GLU A 164 -6.89 -13.31 4.10
C GLU A 164 -7.80 -12.47 3.20
N GLY A 165 -7.50 -12.41 1.89
CA GLY A 165 -8.35 -11.76 0.91
C GLY A 165 -9.37 -12.71 0.31
N ALA A 166 -10.58 -12.22 0.05
CA ALA A 166 -11.65 -13.03 -0.55
C ALA A 166 -11.52 -13.16 -2.08
N TRP A 167 -10.77 -12.27 -2.73
CA TRP A 167 -10.75 -12.09 -4.19
C TRP A 167 -9.43 -12.44 -4.85
N GLY A 168 -8.37 -12.66 -4.08
CA GLY A 168 -7.03 -12.94 -4.60
C GLY A 168 -7.01 -14.13 -5.55
N MET A 169 -6.17 -14.01 -6.59
CA MET A 169 -5.96 -15.06 -7.58
C MET A 169 -5.24 -16.24 -6.94
N PRO A 170 -5.64 -17.49 -7.28
CA PRO A 170 -4.93 -18.67 -6.83
C PRO A 170 -3.44 -18.66 -7.23
N PRO A 171 -2.51 -19.08 -6.35
CA PRO A 171 -1.08 -19.04 -6.62
C PRO A 171 -0.65 -19.81 -7.90
N GLU A 172 -1.31 -20.91 -8.23
CA GLU A 172 -1.06 -21.71 -9.43
C GLU A 172 -1.39 -20.95 -10.71
N VAL A 173 -2.41 -20.08 -10.70
CA VAL A 173 -2.75 -19.22 -11.83
C VAL A 173 -1.79 -18.03 -11.88
N LEU A 174 -1.54 -17.40 -10.74
CA LEU A 174 -0.65 -16.26 -10.62
C LEU A 174 0.76 -16.56 -11.15
N SER A 175 1.29 -17.77 -10.85
CA SER A 175 2.64 -18.19 -11.27
C SER A 175 2.82 -18.29 -12.79
N THR A 176 1.73 -18.34 -13.57
CA THR A 176 1.79 -18.37 -15.05
C THR A 176 1.92 -16.98 -15.66
N LEU A 177 1.69 -15.93 -14.88
CA LEU A 177 1.68 -14.56 -15.38
C LEU A 177 3.09 -13.96 -15.49
N PRO A 178 3.30 -12.98 -16.38
CA PRO A 178 4.60 -12.35 -16.58
C PRO A 178 5.22 -11.82 -15.29
N GLY A 179 6.45 -12.28 -14.99
CA GLY A 179 7.22 -11.88 -13.81
C GLY A 179 6.84 -12.60 -12.52
N TYR A 180 5.87 -13.54 -12.52
CA TYR A 180 5.51 -14.35 -11.36
C TYR A 180 6.07 -15.78 -11.42
N ALA A 181 6.77 -16.14 -12.50
CA ALA A 181 7.39 -17.45 -12.63
C ALA A 181 8.39 -17.74 -11.49
N ALA A 182 8.43 -18.98 -11.03
CA ALA A 182 9.33 -19.41 -9.96
C ALA A 182 10.82 -19.32 -10.36
N ASP A 183 11.13 -19.55 -11.64
CA ASP A 183 12.48 -19.39 -12.18
C ASP A 183 12.76 -17.92 -12.53
N VAL A 184 13.28 -17.21 -11.54
CA VAL A 184 13.64 -15.79 -11.65
C VAL A 184 14.80 -15.60 -12.65
N GLU A 185 15.77 -16.51 -12.71
CA GLU A 185 16.91 -16.36 -13.62
C GLU A 185 16.49 -16.57 -15.08
N GLN A 186 15.57 -17.47 -15.37
CA GLN A 186 14.97 -17.60 -16.69
C GLN A 186 14.22 -16.32 -17.08
N SER A 187 13.42 -15.76 -16.17
CA SER A 187 12.70 -14.49 -16.39
C SER A 187 13.68 -13.33 -16.67
N ARG A 188 14.75 -13.23 -15.91
CA ARG A 188 15.81 -12.23 -16.12
C ARG A 188 16.55 -12.42 -17.43
N ALA A 189 16.79 -13.67 -17.86
CA ALA A 189 17.39 -13.98 -19.16
C ALA A 189 16.51 -13.49 -20.34
N GLU A 190 15.18 -13.71 -20.24
CA GLU A 190 14.22 -13.14 -21.19
C GLU A 190 14.29 -11.61 -21.17
N GLY A 191 14.27 -10.99 -19.97
CA GLY A 191 14.39 -9.54 -19.81
C GLY A 191 15.65 -8.96 -20.43
N ARG A 192 16.83 -9.60 -20.24
CA ARG A 192 18.09 -9.22 -20.88
C ARG A 192 17.96 -9.27 -22.41
N THR A 193 17.46 -10.36 -22.95
CA THR A 193 17.27 -10.54 -24.39
C THR A 193 16.38 -9.43 -24.98
N ILE A 194 15.32 -9.05 -24.28
CA ILE A 194 14.46 -7.94 -24.69
C ILE A 194 15.25 -6.63 -24.75
N MET A 195 16.00 -6.31 -23.70
CA MET A 195 16.77 -5.06 -23.62
C MET A 195 17.90 -5.00 -24.65
N GLU A 196 18.59 -6.12 -24.89
CA GLU A 196 19.64 -6.22 -25.89
C GLU A 196 19.09 -5.97 -27.31
N ARG A 197 17.92 -6.51 -27.65
CA ARG A 197 17.22 -6.22 -28.92
C ARG A 197 16.82 -4.76 -29.08
N LEU A 198 16.70 -4.02 -27.98
CA LEU A 198 16.43 -2.59 -27.96
C LEU A 198 17.71 -1.73 -27.95
N GLY A 199 18.89 -2.36 -28.00
CA GLY A 199 20.19 -1.69 -28.06
C GLY A 199 20.79 -1.33 -26.71
N TYR A 200 20.26 -1.88 -25.61
CA TYR A 200 20.83 -1.76 -24.26
C TYR A 200 21.69 -2.97 -23.93
N SER A 201 22.72 -2.77 -23.12
CA SER A 201 23.64 -3.82 -22.69
C SER A 201 24.28 -3.46 -21.34
N LYS A 202 25.08 -4.35 -20.78
CA LYS A 202 25.85 -4.06 -19.56
C LYS A 202 26.78 -2.84 -19.72
N SER A 203 27.36 -2.62 -20.91
CA SER A 203 28.21 -1.46 -21.19
C SER A 203 27.42 -0.21 -21.63
N LYS A 204 26.16 -0.36 -21.99
CA LYS A 204 25.25 0.71 -22.41
C LYS A 204 23.86 0.51 -21.78
N PRO A 205 23.72 0.63 -20.46
CA PRO A 205 22.44 0.40 -19.79
C PRO A 205 21.44 1.53 -20.05
N LEU A 206 20.17 1.22 -19.91
CA LEU A 206 19.12 2.23 -19.82
C LEU A 206 19.23 2.92 -18.46
N LYS A 207 19.51 4.22 -18.46
CA LYS A 207 19.57 5.03 -17.23
C LYS A 207 18.18 5.55 -16.89
N VAL A 208 17.77 5.35 -15.62
CA VAL A 208 16.44 5.76 -15.12
C VAL A 208 16.54 6.35 -13.72
N LYS A 209 15.50 7.10 -13.30
CA LYS A 209 15.31 7.50 -11.90
C LYS A 209 14.14 6.75 -11.31
N ILE A 210 14.33 6.19 -10.13
CA ILE A 210 13.26 5.60 -9.32
C ILE A 210 12.82 6.62 -8.29
N SER A 211 11.67 7.22 -8.54
CA SER A 211 11.06 8.20 -7.62
C SER A 211 10.29 7.48 -6.52
N THR A 212 10.50 7.85 -5.27
CA THR A 212 9.75 7.32 -4.15
C THR A 212 9.76 8.27 -2.95
N ARG A 213 8.91 8.00 -1.94
CA ARG A 213 8.85 8.82 -0.73
C ARG A 213 10.08 8.60 0.16
N ASN A 214 10.55 9.66 0.81
CA ASN A 214 11.67 9.59 1.75
C ASN A 214 11.23 9.07 3.14
N ILE A 215 10.62 7.90 3.17
CA ILE A 215 10.33 7.16 4.40
C ILE A 215 10.71 5.68 4.23
N PRO A 216 11.13 4.97 5.28
CA PRO A 216 11.72 3.62 5.16
C PRO A 216 10.86 2.62 4.39
N THR A 217 9.55 2.58 4.65
CA THR A 217 8.62 1.64 4.00
C THR A 217 8.51 1.80 2.46
N TYR A 218 9.06 2.89 1.91
CA TYR A 218 9.16 3.14 0.46
C TYR A 218 10.61 3.08 -0.02
N ARG A 219 11.54 3.66 0.74
CA ARG A 219 12.94 3.75 0.38
C ARG A 219 13.64 2.38 0.36
N ASP A 220 13.37 1.56 1.38
CA ASP A 220 14.05 0.28 1.53
C ASP A 220 13.73 -0.70 0.38
N PRO A 221 12.46 -0.92 -0.03
CA PRO A 221 12.18 -1.70 -1.24
C PRO A 221 12.68 -1.04 -2.53
N ALA A 222 12.78 0.30 -2.62
CA ALA A 222 13.34 0.96 -3.80
C ALA A 222 14.83 0.64 -3.99
N ALA A 223 15.59 0.51 -2.90
CA ALA A 223 16.99 0.10 -2.97
C ALA A 223 17.16 -1.33 -3.54
N ILE A 224 16.31 -2.26 -3.12
CA ILE A 224 16.29 -3.64 -3.67
C ILE A 224 15.91 -3.61 -5.16
N LEU A 225 14.88 -2.85 -5.52
CA LEU A 225 14.45 -2.70 -6.93
C LEU A 225 15.59 -2.22 -7.83
N ILE A 226 16.30 -1.19 -7.40
CA ILE A 226 17.44 -0.63 -8.15
C ILE A 226 18.49 -1.69 -8.42
N ASP A 227 18.80 -2.53 -7.44
CA ASP A 227 19.77 -3.60 -7.63
C ASP A 227 19.27 -4.67 -8.61
N GLN A 228 18.01 -5.09 -8.48
CA GLN A 228 17.40 -6.09 -9.35
C GLN A 228 17.32 -5.64 -10.82
N LEU A 229 17.05 -4.37 -11.08
CA LEU A 229 16.97 -3.80 -12.44
C LEU A 229 18.29 -3.90 -13.21
N LYS A 230 19.42 -3.93 -12.53
CA LYS A 230 20.74 -4.15 -13.15
C LYS A 230 20.80 -5.47 -13.91
N SER A 231 20.09 -6.49 -13.44
CA SER A 231 20.03 -7.81 -14.06
C SER A 231 19.48 -7.82 -15.49
N VAL A 232 18.79 -6.75 -15.89
CA VAL A 232 18.20 -6.56 -17.22
C VAL A 232 18.71 -5.30 -17.91
N HIS A 233 19.96 -4.90 -17.64
CA HIS A 233 20.60 -3.73 -18.25
C HIS A 233 19.89 -2.39 -18.01
N ILE A 234 19.29 -2.23 -16.82
CA ILE A 234 18.74 -0.95 -16.36
C ILE A 234 19.55 -0.47 -15.17
N GLU A 235 20.16 0.70 -15.30
CA GLU A 235 20.88 1.41 -14.25
C GLU A 235 19.98 2.49 -13.66
N ALA A 236 19.63 2.36 -12.38
CA ALA A 236 18.68 3.24 -11.75
C ALA A 236 19.31 4.05 -10.62
N GLU A 237 18.93 5.33 -10.52
CA GLU A 237 19.23 6.23 -9.41
C GLU A 237 17.99 6.43 -8.53
N LEU A 238 18.21 6.50 -7.22
CA LEU A 238 17.12 6.77 -6.27
C LEU A 238 16.82 8.27 -6.20
N GLU A 239 15.56 8.65 -6.44
CA GLU A 239 15.06 10.00 -6.22
C GLU A 239 14.12 9.99 -5.02
N LEU A 240 14.61 10.49 -3.87
CA LEU A 240 13.82 10.61 -2.65
C LEU A 240 13.01 11.90 -2.65
N ILE A 241 11.71 11.79 -2.47
CA ILE A 241 10.76 12.89 -2.52
C ILE A 241 10.11 13.06 -1.15
N ASP A 242 10.03 14.31 -0.69
CA ASP A 242 9.32 14.63 0.55
C ASP A 242 7.86 14.16 0.49
N THR A 243 7.41 13.58 1.59
CA THR A 243 6.06 13.02 1.70
C THR A 243 4.97 14.06 1.41
N SER A 244 5.17 15.32 1.78
CA SER A 244 4.18 16.39 1.62
C SER A 244 3.91 16.76 0.16
N ILE A 245 4.88 16.51 -0.74
CA ILE A 245 4.76 16.81 -2.17
C ILE A 245 4.59 15.58 -3.05
N TRP A 246 4.83 14.38 -2.51
CA TRP A 246 4.75 13.11 -3.25
C TRP A 246 3.41 12.94 -3.98
N GLN A 247 2.30 13.10 -3.24
CA GLN A 247 0.97 12.90 -3.81
C GLN A 247 0.72 13.83 -5.00
N ALA A 248 1.07 15.10 -4.87
CA ALA A 248 0.92 16.06 -5.96
C ALA A 248 1.77 15.67 -7.19
N LYS A 249 3.01 15.22 -6.97
CA LYS A 249 3.93 14.82 -8.04
C LYS A 249 3.39 13.62 -8.83
N VAL A 250 2.93 12.56 -8.15
CA VAL A 250 2.41 11.37 -8.85
C VAL A 250 1.06 11.62 -9.51
N THR A 251 0.19 12.44 -8.93
CA THR A 251 -1.09 12.83 -9.53
C THR A 251 -0.86 13.63 -10.83
N ARG A 252 0.12 14.53 -10.85
CA ARG A 252 0.51 15.28 -12.06
C ARG A 252 1.37 14.48 -13.05
N LYS A 253 1.66 13.19 -12.73
CA LYS A 253 2.49 12.31 -13.58
C LYS A 253 3.93 12.82 -13.80
N GLU A 254 4.45 13.58 -12.87
CA GLU A 254 5.81 14.19 -12.92
C GLU A 254 6.89 13.21 -12.46
N TYR A 255 6.91 12.02 -13.03
CA TYR A 255 7.91 10.98 -12.79
C TYR A 255 7.95 10.01 -13.99
N SER A 256 9.04 9.30 -14.17
CA SER A 256 9.16 8.26 -15.20
C SER A 256 8.89 6.86 -14.65
N VAL A 257 9.57 6.50 -13.60
CA VAL A 257 9.40 5.24 -12.87
C VAL A 257 9.32 5.56 -11.38
N GLY A 258 8.42 4.92 -10.68
CA GLY A 258 8.31 5.08 -9.23
C GLY A 258 8.03 3.77 -8.53
N LEU A 259 8.41 3.70 -7.26
CA LEU A 259 7.96 2.68 -6.35
C LEU A 259 6.92 3.30 -5.41
N ASN A 260 5.77 2.66 -5.33
CA ASN A 260 4.63 3.17 -4.56
C ASN A 260 4.00 2.06 -3.71
N ASN A 261 3.28 2.48 -2.69
CA ASN A 261 2.39 1.61 -1.92
C ASN A 261 0.95 1.97 -2.25
N THR A 262 0.17 0.97 -2.60
CA THR A 262 -1.27 1.11 -2.86
C THR A 262 -2.02 0.30 -1.81
N GLY A 263 -3.01 0.91 -1.19
CA GLY A 263 -3.85 0.24 -0.22
C GLY A 263 -5.32 0.38 -0.55
N ALA A 264 -6.12 -0.53 -0.01
CA ALA A 264 -7.58 -0.48 -0.09
C ALA A 264 -8.21 -0.50 1.30
N GLY A 265 -9.24 0.31 1.51
CA GLY A 265 -9.95 0.40 2.78
C GLY A 265 -10.92 -0.74 3.03
N VAL A 266 -11.26 -1.49 1.99
CA VAL A 266 -12.18 -2.64 2.02
C VAL A 266 -11.69 -3.73 1.10
N ASP A 267 -11.93 -4.98 1.46
CA ASP A 267 -11.65 -6.12 0.57
C ASP A 267 -12.81 -6.29 -0.43
N ASP A 268 -12.90 -5.35 -1.36
CA ASP A 268 -13.82 -5.39 -2.48
C ASP A 268 -13.12 -4.91 -3.75
N PRO A 269 -13.25 -5.63 -4.88
CA PRO A 269 -12.59 -5.30 -6.13
C PRO A 269 -12.85 -3.89 -6.64
N ASP A 270 -14.07 -3.35 -6.44
CA ASP A 270 -14.43 -2.02 -6.92
C ASP A 270 -13.50 -0.94 -6.40
N VAL A 271 -13.15 -0.99 -5.10
CA VAL A 271 -12.29 0.01 -4.46
C VAL A 271 -10.89 0.04 -5.11
N ASN A 272 -10.35 -1.12 -5.44
CA ASN A 272 -9.01 -1.19 -6.03
C ASN A 272 -9.02 -0.98 -7.53
N LEU A 273 -9.95 -1.62 -8.24
CA LEU A 273 -9.95 -1.65 -9.71
C LEU A 273 -10.36 -0.31 -10.31
N TYR A 274 -11.45 0.31 -9.84
CA TYR A 274 -11.86 1.62 -10.34
C TYR A 274 -10.83 2.71 -10.02
N GLU A 275 -10.34 2.76 -8.79
CA GLU A 275 -9.40 3.81 -8.39
C GLU A 275 -8.07 3.75 -9.13
N ASN A 276 -7.52 2.54 -9.31
CA ASN A 276 -6.12 2.42 -9.73
C ASN A 276 -5.93 2.05 -11.21
N TYR A 277 -6.98 1.53 -11.89
CA TYR A 277 -6.81 0.94 -13.22
C TYR A 277 -7.78 1.45 -14.27
N SER A 278 -8.91 2.07 -13.92
CA SER A 278 -9.82 2.66 -14.90
C SER A 278 -9.15 3.81 -15.64
N CYS A 279 -9.44 3.93 -16.94
CA CYS A 279 -8.81 4.88 -17.87
C CYS A 279 -8.77 6.33 -17.37
N ASN A 280 -9.83 6.81 -16.73
CA ASN A 280 -9.99 8.21 -16.35
C ASN A 280 -9.80 8.46 -14.85
N SER A 281 -9.30 7.48 -14.10
CA SER A 281 -9.10 7.65 -12.66
C SER A 281 -7.89 8.53 -12.34
N GLU A 282 -8.05 9.48 -11.43
CA GLU A 282 -6.93 10.32 -10.94
C GLU A 282 -5.81 9.48 -10.28
N ARG A 283 -6.18 8.36 -9.63
CA ARG A 283 -5.24 7.44 -8.98
C ARG A 283 -4.59 6.44 -9.94
N ASN A 284 -5.01 6.44 -11.20
CA ASN A 284 -4.30 5.72 -12.25
C ASN A 284 -2.99 6.43 -12.59
N TYR A 285 -2.00 6.27 -11.72
CA TYR A 285 -0.72 6.99 -11.83
C TYR A 285 0.10 6.57 -13.04
N THR A 286 -0.12 5.37 -13.58
CA THR A 286 0.63 4.82 -14.72
C THR A 286 0.08 5.24 -16.08
N GLN A 287 -1.08 5.90 -16.12
CA GLN A 287 -1.80 6.25 -17.35
C GLN A 287 -2.16 4.99 -18.17
N TYR A 288 -2.37 3.88 -17.49
CA TYR A 288 -2.90 2.68 -18.11
C TYR A 288 -4.33 2.92 -18.60
N CYS A 289 -4.62 2.53 -19.84
CA CYS A 289 -5.96 2.57 -20.36
C CYS A 289 -6.19 1.41 -21.32
N ASN A 290 -7.13 0.55 -20.97
CA ASN A 290 -7.60 -0.56 -21.78
C ASN A 290 -9.12 -0.64 -21.62
N LYS A 291 -9.85 -0.34 -22.69
CA LYS A 291 -11.32 -0.29 -22.66
C LYS A 291 -11.98 -1.65 -22.42
N ASP A 292 -11.33 -2.74 -22.81
CA ASP A 292 -11.84 -4.07 -22.51
C ASP A 292 -11.73 -4.37 -21.01
N VAL A 293 -10.68 -3.86 -20.36
CA VAL A 293 -10.51 -3.96 -18.90
C VAL A 293 -11.53 -3.07 -18.19
N ASP A 294 -11.76 -1.83 -18.64
CA ASP A 294 -12.83 -0.98 -18.11
C ASP A 294 -14.19 -1.70 -18.15
N ALA A 295 -14.54 -2.31 -19.30
CA ALA A 295 -15.78 -3.06 -19.45
C ALA A 295 -15.86 -4.29 -18.52
N LEU A 296 -14.75 -4.97 -18.29
CA LEU A 296 -14.70 -6.08 -17.30
C LEU A 296 -14.86 -5.58 -15.86
N ILE A 297 -14.28 -4.42 -15.52
CA ILE A 297 -14.45 -3.77 -14.21
C ILE A 297 -15.93 -3.44 -13.98
N ASP A 298 -16.59 -2.85 -14.97
CA ASP A 298 -18.02 -2.54 -14.88
C ASP A 298 -18.87 -3.82 -14.74
N ARG A 299 -18.54 -4.86 -15.49
CA ARG A 299 -19.26 -6.12 -15.45
C ARG A 299 -19.13 -6.82 -14.10
N GLN A 300 -17.91 -6.92 -13.53
CA GLN A 300 -17.71 -7.55 -12.22
C GLN A 300 -18.42 -6.78 -11.11
N SER A 301 -18.50 -5.44 -11.21
CA SER A 301 -19.18 -4.60 -10.22
C SER A 301 -20.71 -4.82 -10.19
N GLN A 302 -21.30 -5.27 -11.30
CA GLN A 302 -22.72 -5.56 -11.41
C GLN A 302 -23.04 -7.03 -11.11
N GLU A 303 -22.04 -7.91 -11.02
CA GLU A 303 -22.24 -9.34 -10.79
C GLU A 303 -22.57 -9.63 -9.32
N THR A 304 -23.66 -10.34 -9.11
CA THR A 304 -24.16 -10.71 -7.78
C THR A 304 -23.76 -12.11 -7.34
N ASP A 305 -23.49 -13.01 -8.30
CA ASP A 305 -22.94 -14.33 -7.98
C ASP A 305 -21.45 -14.23 -7.66
N THR A 306 -21.08 -14.55 -6.45
CA THR A 306 -19.71 -14.41 -5.94
C THR A 306 -18.70 -15.24 -6.74
N ALA A 307 -19.05 -16.44 -7.20
CA ALA A 307 -18.12 -17.29 -7.93
C ALA A 307 -17.85 -16.75 -9.33
N THR A 308 -18.89 -16.30 -10.02
CA THR A 308 -18.80 -15.61 -11.32
C THR A 308 -18.01 -14.30 -11.18
N ARG A 309 -18.28 -13.51 -10.14
CA ARG A 309 -17.57 -12.27 -9.86
C ARG A 309 -16.08 -12.51 -9.63
N LYS A 310 -15.70 -13.55 -8.86
CA LYS A 310 -14.29 -13.96 -8.70
C LYS A 310 -13.61 -14.28 -10.03
N THR A 311 -14.27 -15.02 -10.88
CA THR A 311 -13.75 -15.37 -12.21
C THR A 311 -13.48 -14.11 -13.05
N LEU A 312 -14.38 -13.13 -13.01
CA LEU A 312 -14.20 -11.84 -13.70
C LEU A 312 -13.01 -11.06 -13.11
N VAL A 313 -12.88 -11.02 -11.79
CA VAL A 313 -11.76 -10.37 -11.09
C VAL A 313 -10.43 -11.00 -11.52
N TRP A 314 -10.32 -12.33 -11.57
CA TRP A 314 -9.09 -13.00 -12.00
C TRP A 314 -8.79 -12.77 -13.49
N GLN A 315 -9.81 -12.65 -14.35
CA GLN A 315 -9.62 -12.24 -15.76
C GLN A 315 -9.04 -10.83 -15.85
N ILE A 316 -9.53 -9.90 -15.01
CA ILE A 316 -8.98 -8.55 -14.93
C ILE A 316 -7.53 -8.58 -14.44
N GLU A 317 -7.24 -9.29 -13.35
CA GLU A 317 -5.87 -9.41 -12.81
C GLU A 317 -4.89 -9.96 -13.84
N SER A 318 -5.30 -10.99 -14.61
CA SER A 318 -4.49 -11.56 -15.69
C SER A 318 -4.17 -10.51 -16.75
N LYS A 319 -5.17 -9.78 -17.24
CA LYS A 319 -4.96 -8.70 -18.23
C LYS A 319 -4.08 -7.57 -17.69
N LEU A 320 -4.26 -7.17 -16.44
CA LEU A 320 -3.42 -6.15 -15.81
C LEU A 320 -1.95 -6.59 -15.69
N ALA A 321 -1.71 -7.86 -15.42
CA ALA A 321 -0.37 -8.43 -15.35
C ALA A 321 0.26 -8.57 -16.74
N GLU A 322 -0.49 -9.06 -17.74
CA GLU A 322 -0.04 -9.14 -19.14
C GLU A 322 0.30 -7.76 -19.71
N ASP A 323 -0.54 -6.77 -19.45
CA ASP A 323 -0.34 -5.38 -19.87
C ASP A 323 0.71 -4.64 -19.03
N LEU A 324 1.16 -5.24 -17.93
CA LEU A 324 2.09 -4.60 -16.97
C LEU A 324 1.55 -3.26 -16.48
N ALA A 325 0.28 -3.23 -16.17
CA ALA A 325 -0.42 -2.00 -15.79
C ALA A 325 0.21 -1.36 -14.55
N ARG A 326 0.45 -2.16 -13.52
CA ARG A 326 1.12 -1.77 -12.27
C ARG A 326 1.67 -3.04 -11.61
N PRO A 327 2.88 -3.50 -11.98
CA PRO A 327 3.45 -4.72 -11.40
C PRO A 327 3.48 -4.68 -9.88
N ILE A 328 2.77 -5.62 -9.25
CA ILE A 328 2.79 -5.79 -7.79
C ILE A 328 4.06 -6.55 -7.41
N ILE A 329 4.74 -6.09 -6.36
CA ILE A 329 5.96 -6.71 -5.86
C ILE A 329 5.63 -7.66 -4.71
N TYR A 330 4.98 -7.16 -3.66
CA TYR A 330 4.49 -7.99 -2.56
C TYR A 330 3.35 -7.29 -1.81
N HIS A 331 2.57 -8.06 -1.06
CA HIS A 331 1.62 -7.58 -0.07
C HIS A 331 2.29 -7.56 1.30
N ASP A 332 2.16 -6.44 1.99
CA ASP A 332 2.87 -6.18 3.24
C ASP A 332 2.21 -6.86 4.45
N ARG A 333 3.05 -7.33 5.38
CA ARG A 333 2.66 -7.70 6.74
C ARG A 333 3.47 -6.88 7.73
N ALA A 334 2.83 -6.42 8.78
CA ALA A 334 3.50 -5.66 9.83
C ALA A 334 3.02 -6.10 11.21
N ALA A 335 3.86 -5.85 12.20
CA ALA A 335 3.49 -6.01 13.59
C ALA A 335 2.90 -4.71 14.14
N THR A 336 1.86 -4.84 14.96
CA THR A 336 1.37 -3.77 15.82
C THR A 336 1.52 -4.23 17.26
N CYS A 337 2.09 -3.39 18.10
CA CYS A 337 2.30 -3.68 19.51
C CYS A 337 1.51 -2.71 20.37
N TRP A 338 0.97 -3.20 21.48
CA TRP A 338 0.27 -2.38 22.49
C TRP A 338 0.46 -2.95 23.88
N TYR A 339 0.26 -2.13 24.89
CA TYR A 339 0.31 -2.60 26.27
C TYR A 339 -1.01 -3.24 26.71
N PRO A 340 -1.00 -4.21 27.67
CA PRO A 340 -2.20 -4.96 28.08
C PRO A 340 -3.32 -4.14 28.68
N HIS A 341 -3.06 -2.92 29.16
CA HIS A 341 -4.11 -2.00 29.63
C HIS A 341 -4.91 -1.38 28.49
N PHE A 342 -4.42 -1.45 27.23
CA PHE A 342 -5.13 -1.02 26.04
C PHE A 342 -6.04 -2.15 25.55
N LYS A 343 -7.33 -2.04 25.89
CA LYS A 343 -8.34 -3.09 25.71
C LYS A 343 -9.29 -2.80 24.55
N GLY A 344 -9.94 -3.84 24.04
CA GLY A 344 -10.94 -3.73 22.96
C GLY A 344 -10.35 -3.49 21.59
N PHE A 345 -9.01 -3.40 21.47
CA PHE A 345 -8.33 -3.25 20.18
C PHE A 345 -8.39 -4.55 19.38
N VAL A 346 -8.78 -4.45 18.12
CA VAL A 346 -8.81 -5.57 17.18
C VAL A 346 -7.98 -5.20 15.97
N LEU A 347 -6.88 -5.93 15.77
CA LEU A 347 -6.04 -5.76 14.59
C LEU A 347 -6.71 -6.42 13.38
N HIS A 348 -6.96 -5.64 12.35
CA HIS A 348 -7.50 -6.14 11.09
C HIS A 348 -6.77 -5.50 9.89
N HIS A 349 -6.74 -6.19 8.76
CA HIS A 349 -5.95 -5.80 7.59
C HIS A 349 -6.35 -4.45 6.97
N ASN A 350 -7.57 -3.98 7.19
CA ASN A 350 -8.05 -2.67 6.71
C ASN A 350 -7.92 -1.55 7.75
N GLY A 351 -7.37 -1.82 8.92
CA GLY A 351 -7.36 -0.90 10.06
C GLY A 351 -6.82 0.48 9.73
N THR A 352 -5.73 0.55 8.97
CA THR A 352 -5.09 1.81 8.57
C THR A 352 -6.06 2.78 7.87
N TYR A 353 -7.05 2.28 7.18
CA TYR A 353 -8.01 3.08 6.41
C TYR A 353 -9.37 3.24 7.09
N ASN A 354 -9.64 2.46 8.14
CA ASN A 354 -10.91 2.42 8.86
C ASN A 354 -10.75 2.78 10.36
N ASN A 355 -9.67 3.48 10.71
CA ASN A 355 -9.39 4.03 12.05
C ASN A 355 -9.43 3.01 13.19
N TRP A 356 -9.10 1.73 12.90
CA TRP A 356 -9.01 0.62 13.88
C TRP A 356 -10.21 0.51 14.85
N ARG A 357 -11.32 1.15 14.57
CA ARG A 357 -12.52 1.16 15.41
C ARG A 357 -12.25 1.61 16.84
N PHE A 358 -11.51 2.68 17.02
CA PHE A 358 -11.14 3.21 18.35
C PHE A 358 -12.35 3.55 19.23
N GLU A 359 -13.56 3.61 18.70
CA GLU A 359 -14.76 3.74 19.50
C GLU A 359 -15.00 2.57 20.48
N ASP A 360 -14.42 1.40 20.20
CA ASP A 360 -14.55 0.19 21.03
C ASP A 360 -13.35 -0.03 21.96
N VAL A 361 -12.33 0.82 21.87
CA VAL A 361 -11.10 0.76 22.68
C VAL A 361 -11.29 1.49 24.00
N TRP A 362 -10.72 0.92 25.08
CA TRP A 362 -10.72 1.51 26.42
C TRP A 362 -9.41 1.21 27.16
N LEU A 363 -9.12 1.98 28.22
CA LEU A 363 -7.93 1.80 29.05
C LEU A 363 -8.30 1.19 30.39
N ASP A 364 -7.66 0.08 30.75
CA ASP A 364 -7.77 -0.61 32.03
C ASP A 364 -6.61 -0.11 32.92
N ARG A 365 -6.82 1.05 33.57
CA ARG A 365 -5.83 1.72 34.44
C ARG A 365 -6.30 1.75 35.88
#